data_a1a01d6586869273627dab9a98beb3f8
#
_entry.id   a1a01d6586869273627dab9a98beb3f8
#
_cell.length_a   1.000
_cell.length_b   1.000
_cell.length_c   1.000
_cell.angle_alpha   90.00
_cell.angle_beta   90.00
_cell.angle_gamma   90.00
#
_symmetry.space_group_name_H-M   'P 1'
#
loop_
_entity.id
_entity.type
_entity.pdbx_description
1 polymer ?
#
loop_
_entity_poly.entity_id
_entity_poly.type
_entity_poly.pdbx_seq_one_letter_code
_entity_poly.pdbx_strand_id
1 'polypeptide(L)'
;MRLRNLILLTCTISIVLYSNQIVAGDSVGLPAPTSTAEGQYPSHEHFSPYAGRNFPTQVFWGDTHLHTGMSFDAGAFGARLGPEDAYRFARGEELTSSTGLQVKLSVPLDFLVVADHSDNMGFFPRLNSGDAKMLANPTGKRWYDMTQAGGQEGVAAAVEIIESFSQGTFPDALASPPGSPAYRSAWDEAIKAAEKYNDPRSFTAFIGYEWTSNTGGNNLHRVVIYRDGESKASVMEPYTTLKPLGSDNPRDLWNWMGTYEEKTGGRLLAIAHNGNLSNGIMFPVVDSFSGDKFDLSYAETRAKWEPLYEATQIKGDGETHPLLSPDDEFADYETWDKGNLDLSAPKKDDMLQYEYARTALQTGLQLGRELGV
;
A
#
# COMPACT_ATOMS: atom_id res chain seq x y z
N MET A 1 -10.69 -45.69 -57.15
CA MET A 1 -9.90 -46.81 -56.62
C MET A 1 -9.72 -46.65 -55.11
N ARG A 2 -10.26 -47.61 -54.37
CA ARG A 2 -10.16 -47.89 -52.92
C ARG A 2 -10.75 -46.92 -51.90
N LEU A 3 -12.00 -47.29 -51.52
CA LEU A 3 -12.64 -47.07 -50.18
C LEU A 3 -11.71 -47.51 -49.02
N ARG A 4 -11.70 -46.76 -47.91
CA ARG A 4 -11.42 -47.33 -46.62
C ARG A 4 -12.33 -46.75 -45.56
N ASN A 5 -13.04 -47.64 -44.94
CA ASN A 5 -14.07 -47.57 -43.94
C ASN A 5 -13.67 -46.73 -42.71
N LEU A 6 -14.60 -45.87 -42.27
CA LEU A 6 -14.61 -45.24 -40.96
C LEU A 6 -15.54 -46.02 -40.04
N ILE A 7 -15.00 -46.69 -39.06
CA ILE A 7 -15.74 -47.41 -38.02
C ILE A 7 -16.12 -46.39 -36.97
N LEU A 8 -17.42 -46.09 -36.82
CA LEU A 8 -17.97 -45.37 -35.68
C LEU A 8 -17.99 -46.30 -34.47
N LEU A 9 -17.25 -46.00 -33.43
CA LEU A 9 -17.36 -46.66 -32.12
C LEU A 9 -18.21 -45.75 -31.23
N THR A 10 -19.47 -46.09 -31.06
CA THR A 10 -20.40 -45.48 -30.11
C THR A 10 -20.12 -46.06 -28.73
N CYS A 11 -19.46 -45.25 -27.85
CA CYS A 11 -19.35 -45.57 -26.44
C CYS A 11 -20.54 -44.96 -25.69
N THR A 12 -21.52 -45.75 -25.35
CA THR A 12 -22.60 -45.41 -24.42
C THR A 12 -22.06 -45.46 -23.00
N ILE A 13 -21.86 -44.31 -22.40
CA ILE A 13 -21.55 -44.21 -20.98
C ILE A 13 -22.86 -44.11 -20.21
N SER A 14 -23.23 -45.19 -19.52
CA SER A 14 -24.31 -45.20 -18.54
C SER A 14 -23.86 -44.46 -17.28
N ILE A 15 -24.38 -43.24 -17.06
CA ILE A 15 -24.20 -42.52 -15.82
C ILE A 15 -25.20 -43.10 -14.81
N VAL A 16 -24.70 -43.89 -13.88
CA VAL A 16 -25.45 -44.29 -12.67
C VAL A 16 -25.36 -43.11 -11.68
N LEU A 17 -26.49 -42.40 -11.55
CA LEU A 17 -26.66 -41.39 -10.51
C LEU A 17 -26.81 -42.09 -9.15
N TYR A 18 -25.73 -42.18 -8.39
CA TYR A 18 -25.84 -42.45 -6.96
C TYR A 18 -26.18 -41.14 -6.26
N SER A 19 -27.44 -41.00 -5.84
CA SER A 19 -27.86 -39.99 -4.88
C SER A 19 -27.36 -40.40 -3.51
N ASN A 20 -26.18 -39.91 -3.14
CA ASN A 20 -25.76 -39.93 -1.75
C ASN A 20 -26.57 -38.88 -0.98
N GLN A 21 -27.55 -39.32 -0.26
CA GLN A 21 -28.11 -38.53 0.85
C GLN A 21 -26.99 -38.36 1.87
N ILE A 22 -26.43 -37.15 1.94
CA ILE A 22 -25.60 -36.75 3.09
C ILE A 22 -26.59 -36.64 4.25
N VAL A 23 -26.63 -37.69 5.07
CA VAL A 23 -27.19 -37.60 6.42
C VAL A 23 -26.28 -36.60 7.15
N ALA A 24 -26.83 -35.45 7.53
CA ALA A 24 -26.19 -34.55 8.42
C ALA A 24 -25.87 -35.33 9.71
N GLY A 25 -24.60 -35.74 9.84
CA GLY A 25 -24.12 -36.32 11.07
C GLY A 25 -24.26 -35.26 12.16
N ASP A 26 -24.88 -35.66 13.26
CA ASP A 26 -24.93 -34.85 14.48
C ASP A 26 -23.55 -34.27 14.75
N SER A 27 -23.48 -32.94 14.82
CA SER A 27 -22.31 -32.25 15.34
C SER A 27 -22.06 -32.83 16.74
N VAL A 28 -21.01 -33.64 16.87
CA VAL A 28 -20.48 -33.99 18.17
C VAL A 28 -20.04 -32.67 18.78
N GLY A 29 -20.95 -32.05 19.51
CA GLY A 29 -20.64 -30.88 20.32
C GLY A 29 -19.50 -31.26 21.24
N LEU A 30 -18.34 -30.62 21.07
CA LEU A 30 -17.31 -30.65 22.07
C LEU A 30 -18.00 -30.27 23.39
N PRO A 31 -17.87 -31.05 24.48
CA PRO A 31 -18.47 -30.68 25.74
C PRO A 31 -18.02 -29.29 26.14
N ALA A 32 -18.96 -28.42 26.48
CA ALA A 32 -18.65 -27.12 27.01
C ALA A 32 -17.64 -27.30 28.16
N PRO A 33 -16.54 -26.52 28.20
CA PRO A 33 -15.58 -26.63 29.27
C PRO A 33 -16.30 -26.47 30.59
N THR A 34 -16.25 -27.53 31.42
CA THR A 34 -16.85 -27.51 32.73
C THR A 34 -16.11 -26.46 33.58
N SER A 35 -16.84 -25.66 34.33
CA SER A 35 -16.39 -24.56 35.19
C SER A 35 -15.33 -24.89 36.25
N THR A 36 -14.77 -26.10 36.22
CA THR A 36 -13.72 -26.55 37.12
C THR A 36 -12.30 -26.34 36.60
N ALA A 37 -12.13 -25.82 35.37
CA ALA A 37 -10.80 -25.51 34.80
C ALA A 37 -10.33 -24.08 35.12
N GLU A 38 -11.18 -23.23 35.71
CA GLU A 38 -10.85 -21.82 36.00
C GLU A 38 -9.80 -21.62 37.11
N GLY A 39 -9.33 -22.67 37.75
CA GLY A 39 -8.35 -22.56 38.84
C GLY A 39 -6.95 -23.07 38.54
N GLN A 40 -6.69 -23.63 37.34
CA GLN A 40 -5.40 -24.30 37.08
C GLN A 40 -4.45 -23.53 36.11
N TYR A 41 -4.92 -22.48 35.48
CA TYR A 41 -4.08 -21.65 34.62
C TYR A 41 -4.08 -20.20 35.08
N PRO A 42 -2.95 -19.49 35.00
CA PRO A 42 -2.91 -18.06 35.29
C PRO A 42 -3.98 -17.34 34.47
N SER A 43 -4.84 -16.57 35.13
CA SER A 43 -6.05 -15.96 34.56
C SER A 43 -5.78 -14.83 33.56
N HIS A 44 -4.56 -14.63 33.03
CA HIS A 44 -4.17 -13.36 32.43
C HIS A 44 -3.51 -13.41 31.06
N GLU A 45 -3.25 -14.58 30.47
CA GLU A 45 -2.71 -14.59 29.12
C GLU A 45 -3.46 -15.57 28.22
N HIS A 46 -4.25 -15.03 27.32
CA HIS A 46 -4.72 -15.80 26.19
C HIS A 46 -3.49 -16.19 25.35
N PHE A 47 -3.27 -17.48 25.11
CA PHE A 47 -2.18 -17.99 24.27
C PHE A 47 -2.25 -17.50 22.82
N SER A 48 -3.32 -16.87 22.43
CA SER A 48 -3.51 -16.25 21.14
C SER A 48 -4.09 -14.85 21.32
N PRO A 49 -3.53 -13.83 20.67
CA PRO A 49 -4.11 -12.49 20.68
C PRO A 49 -5.53 -12.45 20.09
N TYR A 50 -5.94 -13.54 19.45
CA TYR A 50 -7.26 -13.70 18.82
C TYR A 50 -8.27 -14.46 19.71
N ALA A 51 -7.84 -15.06 20.82
CA ALA A 51 -8.74 -15.76 21.72
C ALA A 51 -9.76 -14.80 22.33
N GLY A 52 -11.02 -15.16 22.28
CA GLY A 52 -12.11 -14.34 22.82
C GLY A 52 -12.52 -13.13 21.94
N ARG A 53 -11.99 -13.00 20.72
CA ARG A 53 -12.41 -11.97 19.77
C ARG A 53 -13.35 -12.55 18.72
N ASN A 54 -14.39 -11.78 18.34
CA ASN A 54 -15.29 -12.12 17.24
C ASN A 54 -14.67 -11.63 15.94
N PHE A 55 -13.91 -12.48 15.28
CA PHE A 55 -13.38 -12.22 13.93
C PHE A 55 -14.38 -12.67 12.87
N PRO A 56 -14.34 -12.05 11.68
CA PRO A 56 -15.04 -12.57 10.52
C PRO A 56 -14.64 -14.02 10.26
N THR A 57 -15.61 -14.87 9.89
CA THR A 57 -15.38 -16.27 9.53
C THR A 57 -15.02 -16.48 8.07
N GLN A 58 -15.01 -15.40 7.28
CA GLN A 58 -14.59 -15.40 5.88
C GLN A 58 -13.36 -14.53 5.69
N VAL A 59 -12.58 -14.88 4.66
CA VAL A 59 -11.44 -14.08 4.19
C VAL A 59 -11.95 -13.04 3.20
N PHE A 60 -11.44 -11.82 3.32
CA PHE A 60 -11.67 -10.74 2.35
C PHE A 60 -10.39 -10.50 1.57
N TRP A 61 -10.51 -10.36 0.25
CA TRP A 61 -9.40 -10.17 -0.66
C TRP A 61 -9.46 -8.77 -1.28
N GLY A 62 -8.38 -8.03 -1.19
CA GLY A 62 -8.31 -6.67 -1.70
C GLY A 62 -6.89 -6.17 -1.81
N ASP A 63 -6.76 -4.92 -2.22
CA ASP A 63 -5.49 -4.23 -2.35
C ASP A 63 -5.51 -2.96 -1.50
N THR A 64 -4.45 -2.73 -0.74
CA THR A 64 -4.27 -1.52 0.09
C THR A 64 -3.32 -0.52 -0.51
N HIS A 65 -2.72 -0.81 -1.68
CA HIS A 65 -1.62 0.00 -2.22
C HIS A 65 -1.69 0.10 -3.76
N LEU A 66 -2.77 0.69 -4.27
CA LEU A 66 -2.93 0.92 -5.70
C LEU A 66 -2.73 2.40 -6.05
N HIS A 67 -1.93 2.68 -7.09
CA HIS A 67 -1.69 4.02 -7.62
C HIS A 67 -2.44 4.24 -8.94
N THR A 68 -2.98 5.45 -9.10
CA THR A 68 -3.67 5.90 -10.31
C THR A 68 -2.83 6.93 -11.08
N GLY A 69 -3.38 7.46 -12.15
CA GLY A 69 -2.75 8.57 -12.88
C GLY A 69 -2.58 9.86 -12.06
N MET A 70 -3.21 9.95 -10.89
CA MET A 70 -3.04 11.08 -9.96
C MET A 70 -1.77 10.97 -9.13
N SER A 71 -1.21 9.76 -8.99
CA SER A 71 0.04 9.52 -8.29
C SER A 71 1.23 10.08 -9.06
N PHE A 72 2.21 10.58 -8.30
CA PHE A 72 3.39 11.21 -8.90
C PHE A 72 4.23 10.21 -9.70
N ASP A 73 4.40 8.99 -9.24
CA ASP A 73 5.12 7.92 -9.91
C ASP A 73 4.31 7.26 -11.05
N ALA A 74 3.12 6.76 -10.76
CA ALA A 74 2.30 6.09 -11.77
C ALA A 74 1.95 7.01 -12.95
N GLY A 75 1.61 8.28 -12.66
CA GLY A 75 1.38 9.30 -13.68
C GLY A 75 2.61 9.56 -14.54
N ALA A 76 3.82 9.59 -13.93
CA ALA A 76 5.09 9.73 -14.63
C ALA A 76 5.32 8.57 -15.62
N PHE A 77 5.08 7.34 -15.18
CA PHE A 77 5.28 6.13 -15.98
C PHE A 77 4.10 5.78 -16.88
N GLY A 78 3.15 6.68 -17.07
CA GLY A 78 2.16 6.58 -18.14
C GLY A 78 0.78 6.09 -17.72
N ALA A 79 0.50 5.94 -16.42
CA ALA A 79 -0.87 5.73 -15.97
C ALA A 79 -1.73 6.97 -16.27
N ARG A 80 -2.92 6.74 -16.82
CA ARG A 80 -3.86 7.80 -17.23
C ARG A 80 -5.24 7.63 -16.64
N LEU A 81 -5.52 6.43 -16.10
CA LEU A 81 -6.78 6.13 -15.43
C LEU A 81 -6.78 6.73 -14.03
N GLY A 82 -7.91 7.26 -13.61
CA GLY A 82 -8.08 7.91 -12.32
C GLY A 82 -8.67 7.00 -11.24
N PRO A 83 -8.95 7.56 -10.05
CA PRO A 83 -9.47 6.79 -8.91
C PRO A 83 -10.80 6.09 -9.20
N GLU A 84 -11.71 6.70 -9.98
CA GLU A 84 -12.97 6.05 -10.35
C GLU A 84 -12.74 4.78 -11.17
N ASP A 85 -11.82 4.82 -12.14
CA ASP A 85 -11.50 3.66 -12.95
C ASP A 85 -10.86 2.54 -12.11
N ALA A 86 -10.03 2.90 -11.13
CA ALA A 86 -9.45 1.95 -10.20
C ALA A 86 -10.53 1.16 -9.42
N TYR A 87 -11.52 1.86 -8.85
CA TYR A 87 -12.62 1.20 -8.15
C TYR A 87 -13.52 0.38 -9.08
N ARG A 88 -13.79 0.85 -10.30
CA ARG A 88 -14.55 0.09 -11.31
C ARG A 88 -13.84 -1.20 -11.67
N PHE A 89 -12.52 -1.14 -11.88
CA PHE A 89 -11.70 -2.31 -12.18
C PHE A 89 -11.71 -3.30 -11.01
N ALA A 90 -11.49 -2.83 -9.78
CA ALA A 90 -11.53 -3.66 -8.58
C ALA A 90 -12.87 -4.38 -8.39
N ARG A 91 -13.98 -3.73 -8.76
CA ARG A 91 -15.33 -4.32 -8.77
C ARG A 91 -15.60 -5.27 -9.94
N GLY A 92 -14.60 -5.51 -10.80
CA GLY A 92 -14.71 -6.46 -11.91
C GLY A 92 -15.35 -5.88 -13.17
N GLU A 93 -15.42 -4.55 -13.33
CA GLU A 93 -15.82 -3.94 -14.59
C GLU A 93 -14.70 -4.07 -15.64
N GLU A 94 -15.07 -4.17 -16.91
CA GLU A 94 -14.11 -4.11 -18.00
C GLU A 94 -13.73 -2.69 -18.29
N LEU A 95 -12.42 -2.44 -18.41
CA LEU A 95 -11.84 -1.12 -18.72
C LEU A 95 -10.88 -1.21 -19.90
N THR A 96 -10.65 -0.05 -20.52
CA THR A 96 -9.52 0.13 -21.44
C THR A 96 -8.34 0.68 -20.64
N SER A 97 -7.25 -0.08 -20.58
CA SER A 97 -6.00 0.34 -19.88
C SER A 97 -5.38 1.58 -20.53
N SER A 98 -4.45 2.22 -19.82
CA SER A 98 -3.67 3.35 -20.36
C SER A 98 -2.88 3.03 -21.64
N THR A 99 -2.66 1.74 -21.92
CA THR A 99 -2.00 1.25 -23.13
C THR A 99 -2.98 0.80 -24.23
N GLY A 100 -4.29 0.94 -24.01
CA GLY A 100 -5.35 0.60 -24.98
C GLY A 100 -5.83 -0.85 -24.94
N LEU A 101 -5.38 -1.66 -23.97
CA LEU A 101 -5.84 -3.04 -23.82
C LEU A 101 -7.15 -3.09 -23.03
N GLN A 102 -8.07 -3.97 -23.42
CA GLN A 102 -9.24 -4.29 -22.62
C GLN A 102 -8.81 -5.21 -21.46
N VAL A 103 -9.13 -4.80 -20.25
CA VAL A 103 -8.73 -5.51 -19.03
C VAL A 103 -9.91 -5.68 -18.08
N LYS A 104 -9.92 -6.80 -17.38
CA LYS A 104 -10.96 -7.13 -16.41
C LYS A 104 -10.41 -8.13 -15.40
N LEU A 105 -10.73 -7.96 -14.12
CA LEU A 105 -10.45 -8.99 -13.11
C LEU A 105 -11.37 -10.19 -13.32
N SER A 106 -10.83 -11.41 -13.20
CA SER A 106 -11.61 -12.64 -13.25
C SER A 106 -12.52 -12.80 -12.02
N VAL A 107 -12.08 -12.29 -10.87
CA VAL A 107 -12.83 -12.23 -9.62
C VAL A 107 -12.70 -10.80 -9.08
N PRO A 108 -13.83 -10.13 -8.78
CA PRO A 108 -13.79 -8.82 -8.13
C PRO A 108 -13.10 -8.90 -6.78
N LEU A 109 -12.47 -7.79 -6.37
CA LEU A 109 -11.96 -7.63 -5.02
C LEU A 109 -13.10 -7.34 -4.03
N ASP A 110 -12.86 -7.61 -2.75
CA ASP A 110 -13.77 -7.24 -1.67
C ASP A 110 -13.54 -5.79 -1.20
N PHE A 111 -12.31 -5.29 -1.36
CA PHE A 111 -11.95 -3.92 -1.00
C PHE A 111 -10.78 -3.39 -1.82
N LEU A 112 -10.66 -2.06 -1.86
CA LEU A 112 -9.53 -1.36 -2.47
C LEU A 112 -9.23 -0.08 -1.72
N VAL A 113 -7.94 0.24 -1.57
CA VAL A 113 -7.43 1.56 -1.22
C VAL A 113 -6.71 2.14 -2.44
N VAL A 114 -7.19 3.26 -2.96
CA VAL A 114 -6.38 4.08 -3.87
C VAL A 114 -5.44 4.90 -3.00
N ALA A 115 -4.14 4.65 -3.15
CA ALA A 115 -3.07 5.17 -2.30
C ALA A 115 -2.11 6.05 -3.11
N ASP A 116 -2.63 6.98 -3.89
CA ASP A 116 -1.80 7.90 -4.68
C ASP A 116 -0.84 8.69 -3.77
N HIS A 117 0.39 8.92 -4.24
CA HIS A 117 1.38 9.71 -3.51
C HIS A 117 0.83 11.06 -3.10
N SER A 118 0.97 11.42 -1.82
CA SER A 118 0.50 12.69 -1.28
C SER A 118 1.25 13.90 -1.83
N ASP A 119 2.53 13.74 -2.11
CA ASP A 119 3.36 14.82 -2.62
C ASP A 119 3.03 15.14 -4.08
N ASN A 120 2.56 16.36 -4.34
CA ASN A 120 2.09 16.80 -5.67
C ASN A 120 0.98 15.95 -6.28
N MET A 121 0.07 15.37 -5.48
CA MET A 121 -1.09 14.63 -5.95
C MET A 121 -1.83 15.40 -7.06
N GLY A 122 -2.16 14.72 -8.17
CA GLY A 122 -2.84 15.33 -9.31
C GLY A 122 -1.93 16.15 -10.24
N PHE A 123 -0.60 16.12 -10.08
CA PHE A 123 0.33 16.83 -10.97
C PHE A 123 0.22 16.34 -12.43
N PHE A 124 0.29 15.02 -12.65
CA PHE A 124 0.30 14.46 -14.02
C PHE A 124 -1.02 14.64 -14.77
N PRO A 125 -2.22 14.49 -14.20
CA PRO A 125 -3.46 14.86 -14.88
C PRO A 125 -3.46 16.32 -15.37
N ARG A 126 -2.96 17.25 -14.56
CA ARG A 126 -2.85 18.66 -14.93
C ARG A 126 -1.81 18.88 -16.03
N LEU A 127 -0.63 18.25 -15.91
CA LEU A 127 0.40 18.32 -16.96
C LEU A 127 -0.14 17.78 -18.28
N ASN A 128 -0.73 16.58 -18.27
CA ASN A 128 -1.21 15.90 -19.47
C ASN A 128 -2.40 16.61 -20.13
N SER A 129 -3.26 17.30 -19.36
CA SER A 129 -4.36 18.10 -19.90
C SER A 129 -3.94 19.46 -20.43
N GLY A 130 -2.67 19.84 -20.24
CA GLY A 130 -2.17 21.14 -20.70
C GLY A 130 -2.67 22.31 -19.85
N ASP A 131 -2.69 22.14 -18.50
CA ASP A 131 -3.06 23.21 -17.58
C ASP A 131 -2.32 24.52 -17.90
N ALA A 132 -3.08 25.62 -18.02
CA ALA A 132 -2.55 26.90 -18.50
C ALA A 132 -1.41 27.45 -17.60
N LYS A 133 -1.45 27.20 -16.28
CA LYS A 133 -0.38 27.62 -15.37
C LYS A 133 0.90 26.82 -15.59
N MET A 134 0.75 25.51 -15.87
CA MET A 134 1.88 24.65 -16.20
C MET A 134 2.51 25.06 -17.53
N LEU A 135 1.70 25.30 -18.56
CA LEU A 135 2.20 25.74 -19.87
C LEU A 135 2.81 27.13 -19.86
N ALA A 136 2.41 28.01 -18.95
CA ALA A 136 3.02 29.32 -18.77
C ALA A 136 4.45 29.26 -18.17
N ASN A 137 4.81 28.16 -17.51
CA ASN A 137 6.16 27.93 -17.02
C ASN A 137 7.02 27.23 -18.08
N PRO A 138 8.22 27.72 -18.41
CA PRO A 138 9.06 27.13 -19.47
C PRO A 138 9.38 25.64 -19.22
N THR A 139 9.66 25.25 -17.96
CA THR A 139 9.93 23.85 -17.61
C THR A 139 8.65 23.01 -17.73
N GLY A 140 7.53 23.52 -17.24
CA GLY A 140 6.23 22.84 -17.35
C GLY A 140 5.82 22.64 -18.81
N LYS A 141 6.00 23.66 -19.65
CA LYS A 141 5.74 23.56 -21.10
C LYS A 141 6.63 22.49 -21.75
N ARG A 142 7.93 22.49 -21.44
CA ARG A 142 8.87 21.50 -21.97
C ARG A 142 8.49 20.08 -21.54
N TRP A 143 8.20 19.87 -20.26
CA TRP A 143 7.75 18.56 -19.76
C TRP A 143 6.44 18.10 -20.42
N TYR A 144 5.50 19.04 -20.63
CA TYR A 144 4.28 18.76 -21.38
C TYR A 144 4.60 18.29 -22.80
N ASP A 145 5.41 19.03 -23.55
CA ASP A 145 5.77 18.68 -24.94
C ASP A 145 6.43 17.30 -25.02
N MET A 146 7.39 17.02 -24.12
CA MET A 146 8.07 15.72 -24.04
C MET A 146 7.09 14.58 -23.69
N THR A 147 6.17 14.81 -22.75
CA THR A 147 5.16 13.82 -22.36
C THR A 147 4.19 13.55 -23.52
N GLN A 148 3.78 14.58 -24.26
CA GLN A 148 2.91 14.42 -25.44
C GLN A 148 3.63 13.70 -26.60
N ALA A 149 4.93 13.89 -26.75
CA ALA A 149 5.73 13.16 -27.73
C ALA A 149 5.78 11.66 -27.41
N GLY A 150 5.75 11.29 -26.13
CA GLY A 150 5.76 9.92 -25.68
C GLY A 150 7.08 9.18 -25.94
N GLY A 151 7.07 7.86 -25.92
CA GLY A 151 8.26 7.05 -26.19
C GLY A 151 9.45 7.44 -25.31
N GLN A 152 10.65 7.56 -25.90
CA GLN A 152 11.86 7.89 -25.14
C GLN A 152 11.82 9.30 -24.54
N GLU A 153 11.20 10.27 -25.23
CA GLU A 153 11.05 11.63 -24.69
C GLU A 153 10.12 11.67 -23.49
N GLY A 154 9.01 10.93 -23.52
CA GLY A 154 8.10 10.80 -22.38
C GLY A 154 8.79 10.15 -21.17
N VAL A 155 9.60 9.11 -21.38
CA VAL A 155 10.41 8.49 -20.32
C VAL A 155 11.43 9.49 -19.77
N ALA A 156 12.12 10.22 -20.62
CA ALA A 156 13.09 11.24 -20.18
C ALA A 156 12.41 12.34 -19.35
N ALA A 157 11.20 12.79 -19.73
CA ALA A 157 10.42 13.73 -18.93
C ALA A 157 10.08 13.15 -17.54
N ALA A 158 9.62 11.89 -17.49
CA ALA A 158 9.29 11.23 -16.24
C ALA A 158 10.50 11.17 -15.29
N VAL A 159 11.65 10.73 -15.80
CA VAL A 159 12.89 10.66 -15.03
C VAL A 159 13.29 12.05 -14.51
N GLU A 160 13.32 13.06 -15.38
CA GLU A 160 13.70 14.42 -15.00
C GLU A 160 12.76 15.00 -13.93
N ILE A 161 11.45 14.78 -14.07
CA ILE A 161 10.46 15.25 -13.10
C ILE A 161 10.70 14.60 -11.72
N ILE A 162 10.88 13.28 -11.70
CA ILE A 162 11.13 12.52 -10.46
C ILE A 162 12.46 12.94 -9.83
N GLU A 163 13.53 13.03 -10.61
CA GLU A 163 14.84 13.46 -10.12
C GLU A 163 14.78 14.88 -9.55
N SER A 164 14.12 15.83 -10.24
CA SER A 164 13.99 17.21 -9.76
C SER A 164 13.29 17.27 -8.42
N PHE A 165 12.28 16.41 -8.21
CA PHE A 165 11.57 16.31 -6.94
C PHE A 165 12.47 15.71 -5.85
N SER A 166 13.10 14.58 -6.10
CA SER A 166 13.99 13.89 -5.15
C SER A 166 15.19 14.74 -4.74
N GLN A 167 15.70 15.58 -5.65
CA GLN A 167 16.83 16.48 -5.40
C GLN A 167 16.42 17.86 -4.83
N GLY A 168 15.12 18.10 -4.63
CA GLY A 168 14.62 19.38 -4.13
C GLY A 168 14.79 20.54 -5.12
N THR A 169 14.89 20.25 -6.42
CA THR A 169 15.01 21.25 -7.51
C THR A 169 13.72 21.41 -8.31
N PHE A 170 12.65 20.77 -7.89
CA PHE A 170 11.34 20.87 -8.52
C PHE A 170 10.84 22.33 -8.48
N PRO A 171 10.37 22.89 -9.62
CA PRO A 171 9.98 24.30 -9.64
C PRO A 171 8.76 24.58 -8.74
N ASP A 172 8.89 25.50 -7.80
CA ASP A 172 7.81 25.90 -6.88
C ASP A 172 6.53 26.33 -7.61
N ALA A 173 6.68 26.98 -8.76
CA ALA A 173 5.54 27.43 -9.60
C ALA A 173 4.70 26.28 -10.15
N LEU A 174 5.26 25.07 -10.23
CA LEU A 174 4.59 23.85 -10.71
C LEU A 174 4.10 22.98 -9.56
N ALA A 175 4.62 23.18 -8.35
CA ALA A 175 4.23 22.43 -7.17
C ALA A 175 2.76 22.69 -6.78
N SER A 176 2.15 21.67 -6.23
CA SER A 176 0.81 21.74 -5.65
C SER A 176 0.89 21.31 -4.19
N PRO A 177 1.33 22.18 -3.27
CA PRO A 177 1.39 21.85 -1.86
C PRO A 177 0.00 21.80 -1.22
N PRO A 178 -0.17 21.12 -0.07
CA PRO A 178 -1.37 21.22 0.74
C PRO A 178 -1.79 22.69 0.96
N GLY A 179 -3.10 22.96 0.95
CA GLY A 179 -3.68 24.29 1.00
C GLY A 179 -3.84 24.98 -0.36
N SER A 180 -3.20 24.48 -1.43
CA SER A 180 -3.41 25.01 -2.76
C SER A 180 -4.74 24.49 -3.36
N PRO A 181 -5.44 25.31 -4.21
CA PRO A 181 -6.68 24.86 -4.83
C PRO A 181 -6.52 23.60 -5.67
N ALA A 182 -5.39 23.42 -6.34
CA ALA A 182 -5.13 22.23 -7.14
C ALA A 182 -5.00 20.97 -6.28
N TYR A 183 -4.29 21.06 -5.16
CA TYR A 183 -4.16 19.96 -4.21
C TYR A 183 -5.51 19.58 -3.59
N ARG A 184 -6.26 20.59 -3.12
CA ARG A 184 -7.61 20.39 -2.57
C ARG A 184 -8.51 19.68 -3.57
N SER A 185 -8.50 20.12 -4.84
CA SER A 185 -9.30 19.50 -5.90
C SER A 185 -8.94 18.02 -6.12
N ALA A 186 -7.65 17.69 -6.10
CA ALA A 186 -7.18 16.31 -6.27
C ALA A 186 -7.62 15.43 -5.08
N TRP A 187 -7.47 15.93 -3.86
CA TRP A 187 -7.91 15.20 -2.66
C TRP A 187 -9.44 15.02 -2.63
N ASP A 188 -10.21 16.05 -2.96
CA ASP A 188 -11.67 15.97 -3.08
C ASP A 188 -12.11 14.95 -4.15
N GLU A 189 -11.39 14.84 -5.26
CA GLU A 189 -11.64 13.83 -6.30
C GLU A 189 -11.40 12.42 -5.77
N ALA A 190 -10.29 12.19 -5.08
CA ALA A 190 -9.97 10.88 -4.46
C ALA A 190 -11.06 10.46 -3.45
N ILE A 191 -11.47 11.37 -2.56
CA ILE A 191 -12.54 11.12 -1.59
C ILE A 191 -13.85 10.78 -2.29
N LYS A 192 -14.27 11.60 -3.26
CA LYS A 192 -15.55 11.42 -3.97
C LYS A 192 -15.58 10.11 -4.76
N ALA A 193 -14.45 9.72 -5.34
CA ALA A 193 -14.35 8.44 -6.03
C ALA A 193 -14.55 7.28 -5.03
N ALA A 194 -13.86 7.29 -3.89
CA ALA A 194 -14.04 6.28 -2.86
C ALA A 194 -15.51 6.21 -2.39
N GLU A 195 -16.11 7.32 -2.00
CA GLU A 195 -17.50 7.37 -1.55
C GLU A 195 -18.49 6.86 -2.60
N LYS A 196 -18.30 7.22 -3.86
CA LYS A 196 -19.18 6.80 -4.97
C LYS A 196 -19.21 5.30 -5.16
N TYR A 197 -18.07 4.61 -4.96
CA TYR A 197 -17.93 3.19 -5.19
C TYR A 197 -17.99 2.35 -3.92
N ASN A 198 -18.02 2.97 -2.74
CA ASN A 198 -18.19 2.27 -1.46
C ASN A 198 -19.62 1.72 -1.34
N ASP A 199 -19.72 0.40 -1.37
CA ASP A 199 -20.99 -0.34 -1.25
C ASP A 199 -20.84 -1.38 -0.13
N PRO A 200 -21.05 -0.98 1.14
CA PRO A 200 -20.87 -1.86 2.29
C PRO A 200 -21.66 -3.15 2.15
N ARG A 201 -21.02 -4.28 2.38
CA ARG A 201 -21.48 -5.66 2.18
C ARG A 201 -21.22 -6.25 0.79
N SER A 202 -20.88 -5.46 -0.20
CA SER A 202 -20.50 -5.90 -1.54
C SER A 202 -19.05 -5.57 -1.83
N PHE A 203 -18.65 -4.31 -1.62
CA PHE A 203 -17.30 -3.81 -1.86
C PHE A 203 -16.99 -2.64 -0.94
N THR A 204 -15.81 -2.62 -0.35
CA THR A 204 -15.35 -1.49 0.45
C THR A 204 -14.31 -0.66 -0.30
N ALA A 205 -14.65 0.58 -0.62
CA ALA A 205 -13.71 1.56 -1.13
C ALA A 205 -13.19 2.39 0.05
N PHE A 206 -11.96 2.14 0.47
CA PHE A 206 -11.34 2.94 1.52
C PHE A 206 -10.76 4.23 0.93
N ILE A 207 -10.89 5.33 1.66
CA ILE A 207 -10.14 6.56 1.40
C ILE A 207 -8.71 6.35 1.92
N GLY A 208 -7.71 6.72 1.13
CA GLY A 208 -6.32 6.60 1.52
C GLY A 208 -5.40 7.46 0.66
N TYR A 209 -4.14 7.49 1.05
CA TYR A 209 -3.05 8.12 0.29
C TYR A 209 -1.73 7.51 0.72
N GLU A 210 -0.67 7.71 -0.05
CA GLU A 210 0.68 7.32 0.35
C GLU A 210 1.51 8.53 0.75
N TRP A 211 1.91 8.57 2.03
CA TRP A 211 2.90 9.53 2.51
C TRP A 211 4.29 9.13 2.00
N THR A 212 4.99 10.06 1.35
CA THR A 212 6.09 9.77 0.43
C THR A 212 7.44 10.28 0.95
N SER A 213 7.90 9.81 2.11
CA SER A 213 9.20 10.21 2.63
C SER A 213 10.35 9.50 1.90
N ASN A 214 11.22 10.29 1.29
CA ASN A 214 12.42 9.86 0.56
C ASN A 214 13.70 10.47 1.17
N THR A 215 13.80 10.50 2.48
CA THR A 215 14.91 11.17 3.19
C THR A 215 16.27 10.62 2.76
N GLY A 216 17.11 11.47 2.16
CA GLY A 216 18.41 11.07 1.62
C GLY A 216 18.32 9.99 0.53
N GLY A 217 17.22 9.90 -0.21
CA GLY A 217 16.97 8.89 -1.22
C GLY A 217 16.48 7.53 -0.66
N ASN A 218 16.29 7.44 0.65
CA ASN A 218 15.86 6.22 1.34
C ASN A 218 14.34 6.17 1.48
N ASN A 219 13.74 5.03 1.16
CA ASN A 219 12.31 4.84 1.25
C ASN A 219 11.82 4.74 2.70
N LEU A 220 10.93 5.65 3.08
CA LEU A 220 10.16 5.57 4.33
C LEU A 220 8.65 5.75 4.09
N HIS A 221 8.17 5.35 2.93
CA HIS A 221 6.77 5.50 2.53
C HIS A 221 5.79 4.75 3.45
N ARG A 222 4.58 5.29 3.60
CA ARG A 222 3.45 4.67 4.31
C ARG A 222 2.16 4.92 3.57
N VAL A 223 1.42 3.87 3.32
CA VAL A 223 0.01 3.99 2.94
C VAL A 223 -0.80 4.35 4.18
N VAL A 224 -1.48 5.49 4.15
CA VAL A 224 -2.38 5.95 5.22
C VAL A 224 -3.81 5.66 4.80
N ILE A 225 -4.53 4.92 5.65
CA ILE A 225 -5.89 4.45 5.38
C ILE A 225 -6.86 5.04 6.40
N TYR A 226 -7.94 5.61 5.90
CA TYR A 226 -9.03 6.15 6.71
C TYR A 226 -10.08 5.07 6.96
N ARG A 227 -10.50 4.93 8.23
CA ARG A 227 -11.66 4.10 8.55
C ARG A 227 -12.97 4.78 8.18
N ASP A 228 -12.98 6.10 8.22
CA ASP A 228 -14.17 6.93 8.11
C ASP A 228 -14.29 7.52 6.70
N GLY A 229 -15.51 7.93 6.32
CA GLY A 229 -15.80 8.48 5.01
C GLY A 229 -15.55 9.99 4.88
N GLU A 230 -16.08 10.59 3.80
CA GLU A 230 -15.90 11.99 3.37
C GLU A 230 -16.07 13.00 4.50
N SER A 231 -17.09 12.83 5.35
CA SER A 231 -17.41 13.80 6.41
C SER A 231 -16.26 14.08 7.38
N LYS A 232 -15.32 13.15 7.49
CA LYS A 232 -14.12 13.27 8.32
C LYS A 232 -12.85 13.42 7.47
N ALA A 233 -12.67 12.63 6.42
CA ALA A 233 -11.49 12.67 5.58
C ALA A 233 -11.27 14.02 4.90
N SER A 234 -12.35 14.75 4.56
CA SER A 234 -12.28 16.08 3.95
C SER A 234 -11.87 17.22 4.89
N VAL A 235 -11.86 16.98 6.22
CA VAL A 235 -11.52 18.00 7.22
C VAL A 235 -10.04 18.39 7.18
N MET A 236 -9.17 17.45 6.83
CA MET A 236 -7.74 17.67 6.71
C MET A 236 -7.22 17.08 5.40
N GLU A 237 -6.39 17.83 4.70
CA GLU A 237 -5.66 17.30 3.54
C GLU A 237 -4.57 16.32 3.97
N PRO A 238 -4.16 15.38 3.09
CA PRO A 238 -3.07 14.45 3.36
C PRO A 238 -1.80 15.12 3.86
N TYR A 239 -1.10 14.45 4.79
CA TYR A 239 0.22 14.90 5.20
C TYR A 239 1.22 14.61 4.09
N THR A 240 2.13 15.55 3.84
CA THR A 240 3.16 15.48 2.80
C THR A 240 4.54 15.70 3.38
N THR A 241 5.58 15.55 2.55
CA THR A 241 6.94 15.94 2.92
C THR A 241 7.24 17.39 2.56
N LEU A 242 6.35 18.05 1.80
CA LEU A 242 6.55 19.40 1.28
C LEU A 242 6.64 20.45 2.39
N LYS A 243 7.76 21.17 2.45
CA LYS A 243 7.97 22.28 3.39
C LYS A 243 7.08 23.48 3.04
N PRO A 244 6.70 24.34 4.01
CA PRO A 244 7.13 24.30 5.42
C PRO A 244 6.29 23.41 6.34
N LEU A 245 5.17 22.87 5.89
CA LEU A 245 4.20 22.13 6.72
C LEU A 245 4.49 20.64 6.80
N GLY A 246 5.13 20.08 5.78
CA GLY A 246 5.46 18.67 5.68
C GLY A 246 6.78 18.28 6.32
N SER A 247 7.01 16.97 6.50
CA SER A 247 8.22 16.42 7.08
C SER A 247 8.49 15.02 6.54
N ASP A 248 9.77 14.64 6.48
CA ASP A 248 10.22 13.28 6.14
C ASP A 248 10.24 12.35 7.37
N ASN A 249 10.03 12.88 8.57
CA ASN A 249 10.11 12.10 9.81
C ASN A 249 8.78 11.37 10.08
N PRO A 250 8.76 10.03 10.20
CA PRO A 250 7.55 9.27 10.51
C PRO A 250 6.84 9.72 11.80
N ARG A 251 7.58 10.22 12.80
CA ARG A 251 6.96 10.75 14.03
C ARG A 251 6.05 11.95 13.77
N ASP A 252 6.39 12.78 12.79
CA ASP A 252 5.57 13.92 12.42
C ASP A 252 4.30 13.47 11.67
N LEU A 253 4.39 12.42 10.85
CA LEU A 253 3.20 11.76 10.29
C LEU A 253 2.29 11.24 11.41
N TRP A 254 2.83 10.53 12.40
CA TRP A 254 2.02 10.01 13.53
C TRP A 254 1.39 11.13 14.37
N ASN A 255 2.09 12.24 14.57
CA ASN A 255 1.54 13.43 15.22
C ASN A 255 0.40 14.04 14.40
N TRP A 256 0.55 14.11 13.09
CA TRP A 256 -0.52 14.56 12.19
C TRP A 256 -1.74 13.61 12.25
N MET A 257 -1.52 12.28 12.26
CA MET A 257 -2.58 11.29 12.41
C MET A 257 -3.32 11.45 13.76
N GLY A 258 -2.58 11.70 14.84
CA GLY A 258 -3.16 12.02 16.15
C GLY A 258 -4.02 13.28 16.11
N THR A 259 -3.53 14.33 15.47
CA THR A 259 -4.26 15.59 15.27
C THR A 259 -5.56 15.39 14.47
N TYR A 260 -5.52 14.52 13.45
CA TYR A 260 -6.72 14.16 12.70
C TYR A 260 -7.74 13.45 13.59
N GLU A 261 -7.34 12.44 14.37
CA GLU A 261 -8.26 11.75 15.29
C GLU A 261 -8.87 12.72 16.32
N GLU A 262 -8.08 13.62 16.89
CA GLU A 262 -8.54 14.62 17.86
C GLU A 262 -9.57 15.59 17.25
N LYS A 263 -9.30 16.08 16.04
CA LYS A 263 -10.18 17.07 15.39
C LYS A 263 -11.47 16.48 14.84
N THR A 264 -11.44 15.24 14.38
CA THR A 264 -12.53 14.65 13.62
C THR A 264 -13.29 13.56 14.36
N GLY A 265 -12.68 12.98 15.41
CA GLY A 265 -13.16 11.73 16.02
C GLY A 265 -13.06 10.54 15.07
N GLY A 266 -12.30 10.66 13.98
CA GLY A 266 -12.03 9.60 13.01
C GLY A 266 -10.96 8.63 13.50
N ARG A 267 -10.59 7.69 12.64
CA ARG A 267 -9.48 6.76 12.87
C ARG A 267 -8.68 6.51 11.61
N LEU A 268 -7.37 6.35 11.79
CA LEU A 268 -6.40 6.06 10.74
C LEU A 268 -5.53 4.88 11.14
N LEU A 269 -4.93 4.25 10.14
CA LEU A 269 -3.75 3.41 10.30
C LEU A 269 -2.77 3.70 9.16
N ALA A 270 -1.50 3.37 9.36
CA ALA A 270 -0.48 3.45 8.32
C ALA A 270 0.15 2.07 8.08
N ILE A 271 0.49 1.78 6.83
CA ILE A 271 1.18 0.55 6.43
C ILE A 271 2.50 0.94 5.79
N ALA A 272 3.60 0.66 6.47
CA ALA A 272 4.93 0.84 5.93
C ALA A 272 5.24 -0.25 4.89
N HIS A 273 6.05 0.09 3.89
CA HIS A 273 6.42 -0.83 2.82
C HIS A 273 7.80 -0.52 2.25
N ASN A 274 8.33 -1.45 1.43
CA ASN A 274 9.64 -1.33 0.81
C ASN A 274 10.78 -0.97 1.77
N GLY A 275 10.84 -1.63 2.90
CA GLY A 275 12.00 -1.54 3.79
C GLY A 275 13.30 -1.90 3.08
N ASN A 276 13.24 -2.82 2.11
CA ASN A 276 14.33 -3.22 1.23
C ASN A 276 14.94 -2.06 0.41
N LEU A 277 14.30 -0.90 0.33
CA LEU A 277 14.78 0.31 -0.35
C LEU A 277 15.17 1.43 0.64
N SER A 278 15.20 1.14 1.95
CA SER A 278 15.40 2.14 2.99
C SER A 278 16.85 2.33 3.44
N ASN A 279 17.79 1.49 2.97
CA ASN A 279 19.16 1.45 3.45
C ASN A 279 19.25 1.45 5.00
N GLY A 280 18.42 0.59 5.62
CA GLY A 280 18.47 0.29 7.05
C GLY A 280 17.70 1.26 7.96
N ILE A 281 16.89 2.16 7.41
CA ILE A 281 16.16 3.13 8.25
C ILE A 281 14.65 2.86 8.39
N MET A 282 14.14 1.75 7.84
CA MET A 282 12.73 1.36 7.99
C MET A 282 12.43 0.83 9.40
N PHE A 283 13.29 -0.05 9.92
CA PHE A 283 13.15 -0.70 11.24
C PHE A 283 14.39 -0.50 12.11
N PRO A 284 14.89 0.73 12.27
CA PRO A 284 16.11 0.98 13.04
C PRO A 284 15.87 0.73 14.54
N VAL A 285 16.95 0.58 15.30
CA VAL A 285 16.93 0.51 16.78
C VAL A 285 17.33 1.83 17.44
N VAL A 286 17.68 2.79 16.62
CA VAL A 286 18.02 4.17 16.99
C VAL A 286 17.29 5.09 16.03
N ASP A 287 16.65 6.12 16.52
CA ASP A 287 15.94 7.09 15.70
C ASP A 287 16.88 7.75 14.68
N SER A 288 16.59 7.56 13.39
CA SER A 288 17.45 8.07 12.31
C SER A 288 17.43 9.59 12.17
N PHE A 289 16.49 10.28 12.83
CA PHE A 289 16.35 11.74 12.79
C PHE A 289 16.92 12.43 14.02
N SER A 290 16.76 11.85 15.22
CA SER A 290 17.27 12.43 16.48
C SER A 290 18.57 11.78 16.97
N GLY A 291 18.84 10.52 16.58
CA GLY A 291 19.96 9.73 17.12
C GLY A 291 19.67 9.10 18.48
N ASP A 292 18.47 9.25 19.01
CA ASP A 292 18.10 8.69 20.31
C ASP A 292 17.74 7.19 20.20
N LYS A 293 17.99 6.45 21.27
CA LYS A 293 17.47 5.08 21.39
C LYS A 293 15.96 5.12 21.51
N PHE A 294 15.31 4.13 20.93
CA PHE A 294 13.87 3.97 21.09
C PHE A 294 13.52 3.62 22.53
N ASP A 295 12.47 4.25 23.01
CA ASP A 295 11.87 4.03 24.32
C ASP A 295 10.49 3.39 24.18
N LEU A 296 9.87 3.11 25.33
CA LEU A 296 8.52 2.56 25.40
C LEU A 296 7.50 3.45 24.64
N SER A 297 7.60 4.77 24.80
CA SER A 297 6.68 5.71 24.14
C SER A 297 6.76 5.64 22.61
N TYR A 298 7.97 5.47 22.07
CA TYR A 298 8.13 5.23 20.63
C TYR A 298 7.47 3.92 20.19
N ALA A 299 7.71 2.82 20.94
CA ALA A 299 7.17 1.51 20.61
C ALA A 299 5.63 1.51 20.64
N GLU A 300 5.02 2.08 21.67
CA GLU A 300 3.57 2.22 21.79
C GLU A 300 2.97 3.09 20.68
N THR A 301 3.62 4.21 20.36
CA THR A 301 3.17 5.11 19.29
C THR A 301 3.22 4.41 17.93
N ARG A 302 4.32 3.73 17.62
CA ARG A 302 4.45 3.01 16.36
C ARG A 302 3.45 1.85 16.26
N ALA A 303 3.30 1.06 17.32
CA ALA A 303 2.34 -0.04 17.36
C ALA A 303 0.89 0.44 17.19
N LYS A 304 0.56 1.64 17.69
CA LYS A 304 -0.75 2.26 17.47
C LYS A 304 -1.00 2.57 16.00
N TRP A 305 -0.02 3.18 15.32
CA TRP A 305 -0.21 3.74 13.98
C TRP A 305 0.15 2.78 12.85
N GLU A 306 1.16 1.90 13.06
CA GLU A 306 1.68 0.96 12.06
C GLU A 306 1.48 -0.50 12.51
N PRO A 307 0.24 -0.99 12.65
CA PRO A 307 -0.02 -2.37 13.10
C PRO A 307 0.25 -3.42 12.03
N LEU A 308 0.50 -3.00 10.79
CA LEU A 308 0.70 -3.83 9.61
C LEU A 308 1.95 -3.39 8.86
N TYR A 309 2.50 -4.31 8.08
CA TYR A 309 3.59 -4.08 7.13
C TYR A 309 3.30 -4.81 5.83
N GLU A 310 3.52 -4.16 4.70
CA GLU A 310 3.43 -4.78 3.37
C GLU A 310 4.74 -5.51 3.07
N ALA A 311 4.69 -6.85 3.04
CA ALA A 311 5.88 -7.69 2.99
C ALA A 311 6.51 -7.77 1.60
N THR A 312 5.74 -7.62 0.51
CA THR A 312 6.25 -7.71 -0.87
C THR A 312 5.42 -6.89 -1.83
N GLN A 313 6.04 -6.38 -2.88
CA GLN A 313 5.40 -5.67 -3.98
C GLN A 313 6.31 -5.65 -5.21
N ILE A 314 5.89 -4.95 -6.30
CA ILE A 314 6.61 -4.86 -7.58
C ILE A 314 8.07 -4.35 -7.45
N LYS A 315 8.41 -3.60 -6.39
CA LYS A 315 9.77 -3.10 -6.13
C LYS A 315 10.64 -4.08 -5.32
N GLY A 316 10.20 -5.32 -5.17
CA GLY A 316 10.93 -6.42 -4.54
C GLY A 316 10.36 -6.86 -3.19
N ASP A 317 10.90 -7.96 -2.69
CA ASP A 317 10.51 -8.55 -1.42
C ASP A 317 11.02 -7.75 -0.22
N GLY A 318 10.19 -7.62 0.79
CA GLY A 318 10.50 -7.01 2.09
C GLY A 318 10.35 -7.98 3.27
N GLU A 319 10.10 -9.29 3.01
CA GLU A 319 9.92 -10.28 4.06
C GLU A 319 11.25 -10.69 4.70
N THR A 320 12.19 -11.15 3.88
CA THR A 320 13.52 -11.59 4.33
C THR A 320 14.58 -11.48 3.21
N HIS A 321 15.82 -11.84 3.53
CA HIS A 321 16.96 -11.81 2.62
C HIS A 321 17.85 -13.05 2.87
N PRO A 322 18.54 -13.62 1.85
CA PRO A 322 19.40 -14.80 2.02
C PRO A 322 20.44 -14.69 3.13
N LEU A 323 21.02 -13.50 3.33
CA LEU A 323 21.97 -13.28 4.43
C LEU A 323 21.32 -13.31 5.83
N LEU A 324 20.02 -13.06 5.93
CA LEU A 324 19.25 -13.05 7.17
C LEU A 324 18.56 -14.40 7.44
N SER A 325 18.31 -15.17 6.39
CA SER A 325 17.61 -16.47 6.44
C SER A 325 18.33 -17.48 5.52
N PRO A 326 19.57 -17.88 5.83
CA PRO A 326 20.40 -18.70 4.93
C PRO A 326 19.87 -20.12 4.71
N ASP A 327 19.01 -20.60 5.59
CA ASP A 327 18.39 -21.94 5.50
C ASP A 327 17.01 -21.93 4.82
N ASP A 328 16.53 -20.78 4.36
CA ASP A 328 15.26 -20.62 3.65
C ASP A 328 15.51 -20.59 2.14
N GLU A 329 15.07 -21.63 1.43
CA GLU A 329 15.24 -21.76 -0.02
C GLU A 329 14.49 -20.71 -0.85
N PHE A 330 13.57 -19.94 -0.23
CA PHE A 330 12.79 -18.87 -0.87
C PHE A 330 13.27 -17.47 -0.49
N ALA A 331 14.29 -17.34 0.36
CA ALA A 331 14.77 -16.04 0.83
C ALA A 331 15.37 -15.16 -0.29
N ASP A 332 15.71 -15.73 -1.44
CA ASP A 332 16.25 -15.03 -2.60
C ASP A 332 15.16 -14.54 -3.59
N TYR A 333 13.88 -14.71 -3.24
CA TYR A 333 12.78 -14.26 -4.08
C TYR A 333 12.77 -12.73 -4.20
N GLU A 334 12.90 -12.23 -5.43
CA GLU A 334 12.85 -10.80 -5.78
C GLU A 334 13.68 -9.87 -4.87
N THR A 335 14.86 -10.30 -4.45
CA THR A 335 15.77 -9.50 -3.62
C THR A 335 16.25 -8.24 -4.33
N TRP A 336 16.45 -7.17 -3.55
CA TRP A 336 16.98 -5.90 -4.02
C TRP A 336 18.28 -5.53 -3.29
N ASP A 337 19.42 -5.66 -3.98
CA ASP A 337 20.76 -5.45 -3.42
C ASP A 337 21.51 -4.25 -3.98
N LYS A 338 20.81 -3.37 -4.71
CA LYS A 338 21.48 -2.28 -5.43
C LYS A 338 21.75 -1.07 -4.54
N GLY A 339 20.78 -0.65 -3.75
CA GLY A 339 20.88 0.55 -2.94
C GLY A 339 19.52 1.03 -2.43
N ASN A 340 19.46 2.29 -2.03
CA ASN A 340 18.23 2.97 -1.67
C ASN A 340 17.30 3.20 -2.89
N LEU A 341 16.15 3.84 -2.67
CA LEU A 341 15.11 3.98 -3.69
C LEU A 341 15.58 4.70 -4.97
N ASP A 342 16.35 5.78 -4.83
CA ASP A 342 16.85 6.59 -5.96
C ASP A 342 18.28 6.19 -6.42
N LEU A 343 18.83 5.11 -5.85
CA LEU A 343 20.18 4.60 -6.14
C LEU A 343 21.31 5.59 -5.85
N SER A 344 21.07 6.64 -5.06
CA SER A 344 22.11 7.61 -4.66
C SER A 344 23.12 7.03 -3.67
N ALA A 345 22.75 5.97 -2.94
CA ALA A 345 23.60 5.29 -1.97
C ALA A 345 23.52 3.76 -2.13
N PRO A 346 24.67 3.07 -2.25
CA PRO A 346 24.69 1.62 -2.35
C PRO A 346 24.24 0.97 -1.04
N LYS A 347 23.64 -0.23 -1.17
CA LYS A 347 23.31 -1.08 -0.02
C LYS A 347 24.56 -1.68 0.61
N LYS A 348 24.51 -1.90 1.94
CA LYS A 348 25.52 -2.60 2.71
C LYS A 348 24.87 -3.72 3.54
N ASP A 349 25.61 -4.79 3.79
CA ASP A 349 25.10 -5.97 4.51
C ASP A 349 24.61 -5.64 5.93
N ASP A 350 25.22 -4.69 6.62
CA ASP A 350 24.85 -4.27 7.97
C ASP A 350 23.51 -3.52 8.04
N MET A 351 23.01 -3.03 6.90
CA MET A 351 21.71 -2.37 6.78
C MET A 351 20.54 -3.36 6.74
N LEU A 352 20.77 -4.57 6.17
CA LEU A 352 19.72 -5.55 5.86
C LEU A 352 18.87 -5.93 7.07
N GLN A 353 19.46 -6.07 8.25
CA GLN A 353 18.74 -6.43 9.47
C GLN A 353 17.67 -5.42 9.89
N TYR A 354 17.73 -4.19 9.36
CA TYR A 354 16.79 -3.09 9.64
C TYR A 354 15.83 -2.80 8.49
N GLU A 355 15.78 -3.70 7.50
CA GLU A 355 15.00 -3.51 6.27
C GLU A 355 13.85 -4.50 6.11
N TYR A 356 13.99 -5.71 6.65
CA TYR A 356 13.10 -6.83 6.37
C TYR A 356 12.19 -7.18 7.54
N ALA A 357 10.97 -7.63 7.21
CA ALA A 357 9.90 -7.89 8.17
C ALA A 357 10.24 -8.93 9.22
N ARG A 358 10.89 -10.06 8.84
CA ARG A 358 11.22 -11.13 9.79
C ARG A 358 12.20 -10.65 10.86
N THR A 359 13.24 -9.92 10.46
CA THR A 359 14.21 -9.35 11.40
C THR A 359 13.59 -8.23 12.24
N ALA A 360 12.73 -7.40 11.64
CA ALA A 360 11.98 -6.38 12.37
C ALA A 360 11.11 -7.00 13.48
N LEU A 361 10.42 -8.12 13.18
CA LEU A 361 9.64 -8.85 14.18
C LEU A 361 10.52 -9.41 15.31
N GLN A 362 11.67 -10.01 14.96
CA GLN A 362 12.63 -10.52 15.97
C GLN A 362 13.14 -9.39 16.87
N THR A 363 13.55 -8.26 16.28
CA THR A 363 14.01 -7.06 16.98
C THR A 363 12.89 -6.49 17.87
N GLY A 364 11.65 -6.44 17.35
CA GLY A 364 10.48 -5.99 18.10
C GLY A 364 10.19 -6.86 19.33
N LEU A 365 10.28 -8.19 19.20
CA LEU A 365 10.13 -9.13 20.33
C LEU A 365 11.24 -8.95 21.38
N GLN A 366 12.49 -8.70 20.93
CA GLN A 366 13.60 -8.42 21.83
C GLN A 366 13.39 -7.10 22.59
N LEU A 367 13.08 -6.02 21.88
CA LEU A 367 12.79 -4.70 22.47
C LEU A 367 11.59 -4.76 23.40
N GLY A 368 10.52 -5.48 23.04
CA GLY A 368 9.37 -5.70 23.89
C GLY A 368 9.74 -6.33 25.22
N ARG A 369 10.61 -7.34 25.21
CA ARG A 369 11.15 -7.96 26.43
C ARG A 369 12.00 -6.99 27.26
N GLU A 370 12.84 -6.18 26.62
CA GLU A 370 13.72 -5.21 27.28
C GLU A 370 12.95 -4.02 27.86
N LEU A 371 11.92 -3.56 27.15
CA LEU A 371 11.10 -2.40 27.53
C LEU A 371 9.88 -2.78 28.41
N GLY A 372 9.53 -4.06 28.49
CA GLY A 372 8.40 -4.55 29.30
C GLY A 372 7.04 -4.37 28.64
N VAL A 373 6.97 -4.45 27.30
CA VAL A 373 5.75 -4.36 26.48
C VAL A 373 5.36 -5.70 25.87
#